data_7d8d96179290c76760574e8358c93fbf
#
_entry.id   7d8d96179290c76760574e8358c93fbf
#
_cell.length_a   1.000
_cell.length_b   1.000
_cell.length_c   1.000
_cell.angle_alpha   90.00
_cell.angle_beta   90.00
_cell.angle_gamma   90.00
#
_symmetry.space_group_name_H-M   'P 1'
#
loop_
_entity.id
_entity.type
_entity.pdbx_description
1 polymer ?
#
loop_
_entity_poly.entity_id
_entity_poly.type
_entity_poly.pdbx_seq_one_letter_code
_entity_poly.pdbx_strand_id
1 'polypeptide(L)'
;MIERISKKYAMTEKGAKDYVAAVFWSVLVNISKMLPVGVLATALSGIVEALTNGTDPRAGLTRFLIAGVLVLAALFVTFLIQYKALYEATYRESANRRIRLAEVLRQLPLSFFGNRDLTDLTTTIMGDTETLEKAFSHFYPAMHGALISTALISAGMLLYDWRMALALLWVVPASLLM
;
A
#
# COMPACT_ATOMS: atom_id res chain seq x y z
N MET A 1 -13.34 -6.24 -14.04
CA MET A 1 -12.63 -6.17 -12.76
C MET A 1 -13.09 -4.96 -11.95
N ILE A 2 -13.04 -3.76 -12.50
CA ILE A 2 -13.45 -2.49 -11.85
C ILE A 2 -14.90 -2.54 -11.36
N GLU A 3 -15.84 -3.01 -12.19
CA GLU A 3 -17.26 -3.14 -11.83
C GLU A 3 -17.50 -4.10 -10.64
N ARG A 4 -16.74 -5.19 -10.55
CA ARG A 4 -16.80 -6.10 -9.40
C ARG A 4 -16.29 -5.44 -8.11
N ILE A 5 -15.23 -4.64 -8.20
CA ILE A 5 -14.67 -3.89 -7.07
C ILE A 5 -15.67 -2.81 -6.63
N SER A 6 -16.24 -2.06 -7.58
CA SER A 6 -17.26 -1.05 -7.32
C SER A 6 -18.46 -1.64 -6.58
N LYS A 7 -19.00 -2.78 -7.02
CA LYS A 7 -20.13 -3.47 -6.36
C LYS A 7 -19.74 -4.05 -4.99
N LYS A 8 -18.54 -4.66 -4.87
CA LYS A 8 -18.10 -5.30 -3.62
C LYS A 8 -17.87 -4.30 -2.49
N TYR A 9 -17.35 -3.13 -2.81
CA TYR A 9 -16.99 -2.10 -1.82
C TYR A 9 -17.93 -0.89 -1.84
N ALA A 10 -19.05 -0.97 -2.58
CA ALA A 10 -20.01 0.13 -2.74
C ALA A 10 -19.36 1.48 -3.10
N MET A 11 -18.36 1.44 -3.99
CA MET A 11 -17.61 2.60 -4.48
C MET A 11 -18.16 3.09 -5.81
N THR A 12 -17.90 4.37 -6.12
CA THR A 12 -18.10 4.88 -7.47
C THR A 12 -17.15 4.20 -8.47
N GLU A 13 -17.45 4.21 -9.75
CA GLU A 13 -16.54 3.66 -10.78
C GLU A 13 -15.18 4.37 -10.76
N LYS A 14 -15.19 5.68 -10.50
CA LYS A 14 -13.97 6.47 -10.34
C LYS A 14 -13.20 6.05 -9.10
N GLY A 15 -13.88 5.88 -7.96
CA GLY A 15 -13.29 5.38 -6.73
C GLY A 15 -12.67 3.99 -6.87
N ALA A 16 -13.30 3.10 -7.65
CA ALA A 16 -12.75 1.77 -7.95
C ALA A 16 -11.47 1.84 -8.82
N LYS A 17 -11.39 2.77 -9.77
CA LYS A 17 -10.17 3.01 -10.56
C LYS A 17 -9.05 3.56 -9.69
N ASP A 18 -9.36 4.55 -8.87
CA ASP A 18 -8.42 5.17 -7.94
C ASP A 18 -7.90 4.14 -6.91
N TYR A 19 -8.77 3.25 -6.44
CA TYR A 19 -8.38 2.13 -5.58
C TYR A 19 -7.38 1.18 -6.25
N VAL A 20 -7.62 0.78 -7.51
CA VAL A 20 -6.69 -0.07 -8.25
C VAL A 20 -5.35 0.63 -8.46
N ALA A 21 -5.35 1.94 -8.76
CA ALA A 21 -4.14 2.74 -8.85
C ALA A 21 -3.39 2.79 -7.51
N ALA A 22 -4.09 2.96 -6.39
CA ALA A 22 -3.51 2.95 -5.06
C ALA A 22 -2.85 1.60 -4.73
N VAL A 23 -3.51 0.48 -5.06
CA VAL A 23 -2.92 -0.88 -4.90
C VAL A 23 -1.67 -1.03 -5.77
N PHE A 24 -1.72 -0.59 -7.03
CA PHE A 24 -0.56 -0.65 -7.94
C PHE A 24 0.63 0.13 -7.38
N TRP A 25 0.42 1.36 -6.94
CA TRP A 25 1.48 2.17 -6.33
C TRP A 25 2.00 1.58 -5.02
N SER A 26 1.13 0.91 -4.24
CA SER A 26 1.54 0.19 -3.02
C SER A 26 2.46 -0.99 -3.35
N VAL A 27 2.15 -1.75 -4.40
CA VAL A 27 3.04 -2.83 -4.90
C VAL A 27 4.38 -2.26 -5.33
N LEU A 28 4.37 -1.17 -6.11
CA LEU A 28 5.60 -0.54 -6.62
C LEU A 28 6.49 -0.03 -5.47
N VAL A 29 5.90 0.61 -4.46
CA VAL A 29 6.63 1.04 -3.26
C VAL A 29 7.24 -0.15 -2.52
N ASN A 30 6.49 -1.24 -2.34
CA ASN A 30 7.00 -2.43 -1.66
C ASN A 30 8.19 -3.06 -2.40
N ILE A 31 8.16 -3.11 -3.73
CA ILE A 31 9.28 -3.56 -4.54
C ILE A 31 10.45 -2.57 -4.45
N SER A 32 10.18 -1.27 -4.51
CA SER A 32 11.21 -0.23 -4.42
C SER A 32 11.95 -0.24 -3.09
N LYS A 33 11.31 -0.65 -2.00
CA LYS A 33 11.96 -0.83 -0.68
C LYS A 33 13.08 -1.87 -0.67
N MET A 34 13.17 -2.72 -1.69
CA MET A 34 14.29 -3.66 -1.86
C MET A 34 15.53 -3.02 -2.46
N LEU A 35 15.42 -1.88 -3.15
CA LEU A 35 16.55 -1.19 -3.77
C LEU A 35 17.68 -0.83 -2.77
N PRO A 36 17.41 -0.28 -1.57
CA PRO A 36 18.46 0.00 -0.59
C PRO A 36 19.22 -1.26 -0.16
N VAL A 37 18.53 -2.41 -0.07
CA VAL A 37 19.16 -3.68 0.28
C VAL A 37 20.14 -4.11 -0.82
N GLY A 38 19.75 -3.92 -2.09
CA GLY A 38 20.64 -4.17 -3.23
C GLY A 38 21.88 -3.28 -3.21
N VAL A 39 21.72 -1.98 -2.95
CA VAL A 39 22.85 -1.05 -2.81
C VAL A 39 23.77 -1.46 -1.66
N LEU A 40 23.21 -1.83 -0.52
CA LEU A 40 23.98 -2.28 0.64
C LEU A 40 24.76 -3.58 0.33
N ALA A 41 24.12 -4.55 -0.33
CA ALA A 41 24.75 -5.81 -0.72
C ALA A 41 25.94 -5.59 -1.68
N THR A 42 25.77 -4.73 -2.69
CA THR A 42 26.87 -4.37 -3.61
C THR A 42 27.97 -3.57 -2.89
N ALA A 43 27.64 -2.77 -1.87
CA ALA A 43 28.62 -2.09 -1.04
C ALA A 43 29.48 -3.09 -0.26
N LEU A 44 28.83 -4.02 0.42
CA LEU A 44 29.53 -5.04 1.22
C LEU A 44 30.41 -5.92 0.35
N SER A 45 29.91 -6.39 -0.80
CA SER A 45 30.71 -7.18 -1.73
C SER A 45 31.94 -6.42 -2.25
N GLY A 46 31.79 -5.13 -2.57
CA GLY A 46 32.90 -4.27 -3.00
C GLY A 46 33.96 -4.05 -1.91
N ILE A 47 33.56 -3.93 -0.64
CA ILE A 47 34.48 -3.84 0.50
C ILE A 47 35.24 -5.15 0.69
N VAL A 48 34.53 -6.28 0.66
CA VAL A 48 35.17 -7.62 0.78
C VAL A 48 36.18 -7.86 -0.34
N GLU A 49 35.82 -7.51 -1.58
CA GLU A 49 36.71 -7.63 -2.73
C GLU A 49 37.96 -6.72 -2.60
N ALA A 50 37.78 -5.49 -2.14
CA ALA A 50 38.90 -4.59 -1.89
C ALA A 50 39.88 -5.13 -0.83
N LEU A 51 39.33 -5.69 0.26
CA LEU A 51 40.15 -6.30 1.31
C LEU A 51 40.89 -7.55 0.85
N THR A 52 40.28 -8.39 0.01
CA THR A 52 40.93 -9.60 -0.52
C THR A 52 42.00 -9.27 -1.56
N ASN A 53 41.80 -8.23 -2.36
CA ASN A 53 42.74 -7.80 -3.41
C ASN A 53 43.78 -6.80 -2.91
N GLY A 54 43.73 -6.39 -1.63
CA GLY A 54 44.65 -5.40 -1.05
C GLY A 54 44.50 -3.97 -1.62
N THR A 55 43.33 -3.66 -2.22
CA THR A 55 43.03 -2.34 -2.75
C THR A 55 42.37 -1.47 -1.68
N ASP A 56 42.40 -0.14 -1.86
CA ASP A 56 41.79 0.78 -0.90
C ASP A 56 40.25 0.66 -0.91
N PRO A 57 39.58 0.24 0.18
CA PRO A 57 38.15 0.12 0.27
C PRO A 57 37.41 1.44 0.03
N ARG A 58 38.11 2.58 0.18
CA ARG A 58 37.53 3.91 0.01
C ARG A 58 37.30 4.27 -1.46
N ALA A 59 37.96 3.61 -2.40
CA ALA A 59 37.81 3.89 -3.84
C ALA A 59 36.38 3.75 -4.36
N GLY A 60 35.57 2.87 -3.74
CA GLY A 60 34.17 2.66 -4.07
C GLY A 60 33.16 3.56 -3.34
N LEU A 61 33.58 4.22 -2.26
CA LEU A 61 32.68 4.92 -1.33
C LEU A 61 31.83 6.01 -2.01
N THR A 62 32.45 6.79 -2.88
CA THR A 62 31.75 7.86 -3.61
C THR A 62 30.62 7.31 -4.49
N ARG A 63 30.85 6.20 -5.18
CA ARG A 63 29.83 5.54 -6.02
C ARG A 63 28.66 5.03 -5.15
N PHE A 64 28.96 4.51 -3.98
CA PHE A 64 27.95 4.08 -3.02
C PHE A 64 27.09 5.21 -2.50
N LEU A 65 27.73 6.31 -2.11
CA LEU A 65 27.01 7.49 -1.63
C LEU A 65 26.08 8.04 -2.71
N ILE A 66 26.56 8.14 -3.94
CA ILE A 66 25.73 8.59 -5.06
C ILE A 66 24.58 7.62 -5.32
N ALA A 67 24.84 6.31 -5.39
CA ALA A 67 23.82 5.29 -5.60
C ALA A 67 22.79 5.31 -4.45
N GLY A 68 23.23 5.44 -3.20
CA GLY A 68 22.36 5.55 -2.04
C GLY A 68 21.45 6.77 -2.09
N VAL A 69 22.00 7.94 -2.42
CA VAL A 69 21.22 9.17 -2.57
C VAL A 69 20.17 9.04 -3.70
N LEU A 70 20.56 8.47 -4.85
CA LEU A 70 19.64 8.25 -5.97
C LEU A 70 18.50 7.29 -5.59
N VAL A 71 18.81 6.21 -4.90
CA VAL A 71 17.81 5.25 -4.44
C VAL A 71 16.88 5.87 -3.40
N LEU A 72 17.40 6.66 -2.46
CA LEU A 72 16.57 7.37 -1.48
C LEU A 72 15.66 8.40 -2.17
N ALA A 73 16.17 9.13 -3.16
CA ALA A 73 15.37 10.06 -3.95
C ALA A 73 14.25 9.33 -4.72
N ALA A 74 14.58 8.20 -5.35
CA ALA A 74 13.59 7.37 -6.06
C ALA A 74 12.51 6.83 -5.11
N LEU A 75 12.89 6.36 -3.94
CA LEU A 75 11.96 5.93 -2.89
C LEU A 75 11.06 7.08 -2.44
N PHE A 76 11.62 8.24 -2.19
CA PHE A 76 10.85 9.40 -1.76
C PHE A 76 9.80 9.79 -2.80
N VAL A 77 10.18 9.86 -4.08
CA VAL A 77 9.24 10.17 -5.18
C VAL A 77 8.15 9.11 -5.28
N THR A 78 8.50 7.82 -5.22
CA THR A 78 7.54 6.72 -5.31
C THR A 78 6.56 6.76 -4.13
N PHE A 79 7.06 7.07 -2.93
CA PHE A 79 6.25 7.25 -1.72
C PHE A 79 5.28 8.43 -1.83
N LEU A 80 5.74 9.57 -2.37
CA LEU A 80 4.87 10.74 -2.58
C LEU A 80 3.73 10.45 -3.55
N ILE A 81 4.01 9.71 -4.63
CA ILE A 81 2.99 9.35 -5.62
C ILE A 81 1.98 8.38 -5.00
N GLN A 82 2.45 7.37 -4.26
CA GLN A 82 1.59 6.44 -3.53
C GLN A 82 0.71 7.19 -2.53
N TYR A 83 1.29 8.09 -1.75
CA TYR A 83 0.57 8.88 -0.76
C TYR A 83 -0.57 9.68 -1.40
N LYS A 84 -0.28 10.40 -2.48
CA LYS A 84 -1.31 11.14 -3.22
C LYS A 84 -2.40 10.22 -3.76
N ALA A 85 -2.02 9.12 -4.41
CA ALA A 85 -2.98 8.17 -4.97
C ALA A 85 -3.89 7.56 -3.89
N LEU A 86 -3.35 7.29 -2.71
CA LEU A 86 -4.06 6.65 -1.63
C LEU A 86 -5.03 7.60 -0.91
N TYR A 87 -4.51 8.75 -0.46
CA TYR A 87 -5.27 9.66 0.39
C TYR A 87 -6.26 10.52 -0.40
N GLU A 88 -5.83 11.10 -1.50
CA GLU A 88 -6.68 11.99 -2.30
C GLU A 88 -7.91 11.25 -2.86
N ALA A 89 -7.71 10.03 -3.35
CA ALA A 89 -8.79 9.18 -3.84
C ALA A 89 -9.78 8.82 -2.72
N THR A 90 -9.28 8.45 -1.54
CA THR A 90 -10.11 8.03 -0.41
C THR A 90 -10.92 9.18 0.16
N TYR A 91 -10.32 10.35 0.34
CA TYR A 91 -11.05 11.51 0.86
C TYR A 91 -12.15 11.97 -0.10
N ARG A 92 -11.92 11.95 -1.41
CA ARG A 92 -12.96 12.24 -2.41
C ARG A 92 -14.11 11.24 -2.36
N GLU A 93 -13.81 9.96 -2.24
CA GLU A 93 -14.83 8.91 -2.18
C GLU A 93 -15.62 9.00 -0.86
N SER A 94 -14.97 9.32 0.26
CA SER A 94 -15.62 9.54 1.54
C SER A 94 -16.60 10.73 1.49
N ALA A 95 -16.16 11.85 0.92
CA ALA A 95 -17.03 13.02 0.72
C ALA A 95 -18.25 12.69 -0.14
N ASN A 96 -18.05 11.96 -1.25
CA ASN A 96 -19.13 11.52 -2.12
C ASN A 96 -20.14 10.60 -1.40
N ARG A 97 -19.65 9.70 -0.55
CA ARG A 97 -20.53 8.83 0.27
C ARG A 97 -21.37 9.63 1.25
N ARG A 98 -20.77 10.59 1.96
CA ARG A 98 -21.50 11.46 2.90
C ARG A 98 -22.60 12.26 2.20
N ILE A 99 -22.29 12.85 1.03
CA ILE A 99 -23.27 13.57 0.22
C ILE A 99 -24.40 12.63 -0.22
N ARG A 100 -24.07 11.44 -0.73
CA ARG A 100 -25.08 10.47 -1.17
C ARG A 100 -25.96 9.98 -0.03
N LEU A 101 -25.38 9.73 1.15
CA LEU A 101 -26.17 9.40 2.34
C LEU A 101 -27.13 10.53 2.72
N ALA A 102 -26.66 11.77 2.72
CA ALA A 102 -27.51 12.93 2.98
C ALA A 102 -28.64 13.08 1.94
N GLU A 103 -28.37 12.84 0.67
CA GLU A 103 -29.40 12.85 -0.39
C GLU A 103 -30.45 11.76 -0.19
N VAL A 104 -30.04 10.53 0.15
CA VAL A 104 -30.95 9.43 0.45
C VAL A 104 -31.82 9.77 1.67
N LEU A 105 -31.21 10.28 2.74
CA LEU A 105 -31.97 10.68 3.94
C LEU A 105 -32.99 11.76 3.62
N ARG A 106 -32.67 12.73 2.80
CA ARG A 106 -33.61 13.81 2.40
C ARG A 106 -34.83 13.29 1.63
N GLN A 107 -34.71 12.13 0.98
CA GLN A 107 -35.80 11.50 0.22
C GLN A 107 -36.70 10.63 1.11
N LEU A 108 -36.35 10.37 2.36
CA LEU A 108 -37.13 9.55 3.26
C LEU A 108 -38.32 10.34 3.85
N PRO A 109 -39.46 9.67 4.08
CA PRO A 109 -40.64 10.31 4.67
C PRO A 109 -40.38 10.70 6.13
N LEU A 110 -41.06 11.76 6.60
CA LEU A 110 -40.94 12.23 7.98
C LEU A 110 -41.26 11.17 9.04
N SER A 111 -42.12 10.20 8.71
CA SER A 111 -42.41 9.05 9.59
C SER A 111 -41.19 8.17 9.89
N PHE A 112 -40.18 8.14 9.02
CA PHE A 112 -38.94 7.44 9.25
C PHE A 112 -38.15 8.05 10.43
N PHE A 113 -38.11 9.38 10.50
CA PHE A 113 -37.39 10.11 11.54
C PHE A 113 -38.11 10.09 12.90
N GLY A 114 -39.45 9.93 12.90
CA GLY A 114 -40.22 9.81 14.14
C GLY A 114 -39.99 8.50 14.91
N ASN A 115 -39.56 7.46 14.22
CA ASN A 115 -39.29 6.13 14.78
C ASN A 115 -37.81 5.78 14.98
N ARG A 116 -36.92 6.72 14.70
CA ARG A 116 -35.46 6.53 14.79
C ARG A 116 -34.81 7.58 15.66
N ASP A 117 -33.82 7.16 16.42
CA ASP A 117 -33.01 8.09 17.19
C ASP A 117 -32.12 8.91 16.24
N LEU A 118 -32.23 10.23 16.31
CA LEU A 118 -31.39 11.16 15.56
C LEU A 118 -29.90 11.01 15.91
N THR A 119 -29.61 10.61 17.14
CA THR A 119 -28.25 10.35 17.61
C THR A 119 -27.65 9.16 16.88
N ASP A 120 -28.41 8.08 16.72
CA ASP A 120 -28.01 6.88 16.00
C ASP A 120 -27.73 7.17 14.51
N LEU A 121 -28.60 7.94 13.85
CA LEU A 121 -28.40 8.38 12.48
C LEU A 121 -27.13 9.24 12.31
N THR A 122 -26.89 10.15 13.25
CA THR A 122 -25.70 11.01 13.23
C THR A 122 -24.44 10.19 13.43
N THR A 123 -24.46 9.23 14.36
CA THR A 123 -23.34 8.33 14.62
C THR A 123 -23.01 7.49 13.38
N THR A 124 -24.04 6.95 12.70
CA THR A 124 -23.85 6.18 11.46
C THR A 124 -23.25 7.04 10.34
N ILE A 125 -23.76 8.27 10.13
CA ILE A 125 -23.27 9.14 9.05
C ILE A 125 -21.84 9.63 9.31
N MET A 126 -21.52 9.96 10.54
CA MET A 126 -20.21 10.54 10.89
C MET A 126 -19.21 9.46 11.29
N GLY A 127 -19.58 8.57 12.22
CA GLY A 127 -18.69 7.56 12.80
C GLY A 127 -18.41 6.39 11.87
N ASP A 128 -19.44 5.76 11.32
CA ASP A 128 -19.25 4.60 10.45
C ASP A 128 -18.58 4.98 9.14
N THR A 129 -18.90 6.18 8.60
CA THR A 129 -18.23 6.69 7.41
C THR A 129 -16.74 6.96 7.67
N GLU A 130 -16.40 7.50 8.86
CA GLU A 130 -15.00 7.71 9.25
C GLU A 130 -14.25 6.38 9.40
N THR A 131 -14.88 5.37 9.98
CA THR A 131 -14.30 4.02 10.09
C THR A 131 -14.04 3.40 8.73
N LEU A 132 -14.98 3.51 7.80
CA LEU A 132 -14.78 3.10 6.41
C LEU A 132 -13.67 3.89 5.72
N GLU A 133 -13.60 5.19 5.94
CA GLU A 133 -12.55 6.06 5.39
C GLU A 133 -11.16 5.59 5.85
N LYS A 134 -10.98 5.33 7.15
CA LYS A 134 -9.74 4.79 7.71
C LYS A 134 -9.39 3.42 7.12
N ALA A 135 -10.37 2.53 6.98
CA ALA A 135 -10.17 1.22 6.40
C ALA A 135 -9.70 1.30 4.94
N PHE A 136 -10.30 2.17 4.13
CA PHE A 136 -9.95 2.30 2.71
C PHE A 136 -8.71 3.16 2.46
N SER A 137 -8.37 4.11 3.33
CA SER A 137 -7.16 4.92 3.19
C SER A 137 -5.90 4.20 3.64
N HIS A 138 -5.97 3.41 4.71
CA HIS A 138 -4.79 2.82 5.31
C HIS A 138 -4.70 1.30 5.14
N PHE A 139 -5.83 0.59 5.27
CA PHE A 139 -5.80 -0.86 5.45
C PHE A 139 -5.91 -1.63 4.14
N TYR A 140 -6.99 -1.47 3.41
CA TYR A 140 -7.29 -2.34 2.26
C TYR A 140 -6.28 -2.24 1.11
N PRO A 141 -5.89 -1.04 0.62
CA PRO A 141 -4.92 -0.94 -0.48
C PRO A 141 -3.54 -1.43 -0.07
N ALA A 142 -3.10 -1.12 1.17
CA ALA A 142 -1.82 -1.57 1.70
C ALA A 142 -1.77 -3.09 1.85
N MET A 143 -2.84 -3.71 2.37
CA MET A 143 -2.96 -5.15 2.51
C MET A 143 -2.92 -5.86 1.15
N HIS A 144 -3.73 -5.41 0.18
CA HIS A 144 -3.70 -6.00 -1.16
C HIS A 144 -2.37 -5.77 -1.86
N GLY A 145 -1.78 -4.57 -1.70
CA GLY A 145 -0.45 -4.27 -2.20
C GLY A 145 0.63 -5.16 -1.59
N ALA A 146 0.57 -5.42 -0.28
CA ALA A 146 1.48 -6.32 0.41
C ALA A 146 1.32 -7.77 -0.07
N LEU A 147 0.10 -8.28 -0.19
CA LEU A 147 -0.15 -9.63 -0.69
C LEU A 147 0.38 -9.84 -2.10
N ILE A 148 0.10 -8.89 -3.01
CA ILE A 148 0.57 -8.97 -4.40
C ILE A 148 2.09 -8.87 -4.46
N SER A 149 2.71 -7.93 -3.76
CA SER A 149 4.17 -7.77 -3.75
C SER A 149 4.86 -8.99 -3.16
N THR A 150 4.33 -9.55 -2.06
CA THR A 150 4.87 -10.77 -1.45
C THR A 150 4.77 -11.95 -2.42
N ALA A 151 3.65 -12.12 -3.12
CA ALA A 151 3.49 -13.17 -4.11
C ALA A 151 4.48 -13.02 -5.28
N LEU A 152 4.67 -11.80 -5.79
CA LEU A 152 5.63 -11.52 -6.87
C LEU A 152 7.08 -11.79 -6.44
N ILE A 153 7.46 -11.33 -5.25
CA ILE A 153 8.80 -11.53 -4.72
C ILE A 153 9.05 -13.01 -4.43
N SER A 154 8.08 -13.70 -3.85
CA SER A 154 8.16 -15.15 -3.60
C SER A 154 8.30 -15.95 -4.89
N ALA A 155 7.55 -15.59 -5.94
CA ALA A 155 7.68 -16.21 -7.24
C ALA A 155 9.08 -15.98 -7.85
N GLY A 156 9.61 -14.76 -7.76
CA GLY A 156 10.97 -14.45 -8.19
C GLY A 156 12.04 -15.24 -7.42
N MET A 157 11.88 -15.38 -6.11
CA MET A 157 12.80 -16.18 -5.28
C MET A 157 12.70 -17.68 -5.57
N LEU A 158 11.52 -18.21 -5.83
CA LEU A 158 11.35 -19.62 -6.21
C LEU A 158 12.09 -19.97 -7.51
N LEU A 159 12.15 -19.03 -8.45
CA LEU A 159 12.90 -19.19 -9.71
C LEU A 159 14.41 -19.14 -9.49
N TYR A 160 14.89 -18.41 -8.48
CA TYR A 160 16.32 -18.26 -8.19
C TYR A 160 16.83 -19.38 -7.29
N ASP A 161 16.20 -19.59 -6.12
CA ASP A 161 16.50 -20.66 -5.17
C ASP A 161 15.25 -21.06 -4.38
N TRP A 162 14.70 -22.22 -4.70
CA TRP A 162 13.50 -22.76 -4.08
C TRP A 162 13.65 -23.03 -2.58
N ARG A 163 14.87 -23.34 -2.11
CA ARG A 163 15.15 -23.66 -0.70
C ARG A 163 15.03 -22.38 0.15
N MET A 164 15.64 -21.30 -0.33
CA MET A 164 15.53 -20.00 0.33
C MET A 164 14.10 -19.45 0.31
N ALA A 165 13.39 -19.64 -0.81
CA ALA A 165 12.00 -19.25 -0.92
C ALA A 165 11.10 -19.98 0.08
N LEU A 166 11.26 -21.29 0.26
CA LEU A 166 10.53 -22.08 1.25
C LEU A 166 10.85 -21.63 2.68
N ALA A 167 12.11 -21.34 3.00
CA ALA A 167 12.51 -20.85 4.31
C ALA A 167 11.88 -19.48 4.65
N LEU A 168 11.71 -18.60 3.67
CA LEU A 168 11.06 -17.31 3.85
C LEU A 168 9.53 -17.43 3.91
N LEU A 169 8.93 -18.28 3.06
CA LEU A 169 7.49 -18.49 3.03
C LEU A 169 6.95 -19.17 4.30
N TRP A 170 7.79 -19.87 5.05
CA TRP A 170 7.41 -20.46 6.33
C TRP A 170 6.90 -19.42 7.34
N VAL A 171 7.37 -18.19 7.27
CA VAL A 171 6.93 -17.10 8.16
C VAL A 171 5.45 -16.77 7.95
N VAL A 172 4.93 -16.93 6.71
CA VAL A 172 3.52 -16.61 6.39
C VAL A 172 2.53 -17.49 7.15
N PRO A 173 2.61 -18.84 7.11
CA PRO A 173 1.71 -19.67 7.91
C PRO A 173 1.94 -19.50 9.43
N ALA A 174 3.18 -19.24 9.86
CA ALA A 174 3.45 -18.98 11.27
C ALA A 174 2.76 -17.70 11.78
N SER A 175 2.70 -16.64 10.97
CA SER A 175 2.00 -15.40 11.31
C SER A 175 0.47 -15.53 11.34
N LEU A 176 -0.10 -16.52 10.65
CA LEU A 176 -1.54 -16.78 10.64
C LEU A 176 -1.99 -17.63 11.84
N LEU A 177 -1.04 -18.30 12.52
CA LEU A 177 -1.29 -19.13 13.71
C LEU A 177 -1.17 -18.34 15.02
N MET A 178 -0.66 -17.09 14.97
CA MET A 178 -0.56 -16.16 16.10
C MET A 178 -1.74 -15.19 16.13
#